data_08fce1d972f9f50f056d5f3e86ddb854
#
_entry.id   08fce1d972f9f50f056d5f3e86ddb854
#
_cell.length_a   1.000
_cell.length_b   1.000
_cell.length_c   1.000
_cell.angle_alpha   90.00
_cell.angle_beta   90.00
_cell.angle_gamma   90.00
#
_symmetry.space_group_name_H-M   'P 1'
#
loop_
_entity.id
_entity.type
_entity.pdbx_description
1 polymer ?
#
loop_
_entity_poly.entity_id
_entity_poly.type
_entity_poly.pdbx_seq_one_letter_code
_entity_poly.pdbx_strand_id
1 'polypeptide(L)'
;MSAEKLKDAKEAIRCCYKLTDTDIDCLFKLLELNRPATSEELADIMKVSKTTIENSLKKLIDAGLIVREKVNDKKIGRPKYYYSIANEITKKIKEDLAECAKKMQLSL
;
A
#
# COMPACT_ATOMS: atom_id res chain seq x y z
N MET A 1 1.60 -17.08 1.19
CA MET A 1 2.11 -16.43 -0.01
C MET A 1 3.28 -15.52 0.34
N SER A 2 4.40 -15.70 -0.32
CA SER A 2 5.59 -14.91 -0.05
C SER A 2 5.52 -13.55 -0.74
N ALA A 3 6.38 -12.61 -0.35
CA ALA A 3 6.47 -11.30 -1.00
C ALA A 3 6.79 -11.44 -2.49
N GLU A 4 7.55 -12.47 -2.86
CA GLU A 4 7.88 -12.75 -4.26
C GLU A 4 6.64 -13.09 -5.09
N LYS A 5 5.74 -13.88 -4.54
CA LYS A 5 4.48 -14.21 -5.21
C LYS A 5 3.59 -12.98 -5.37
N LEU A 6 3.64 -12.06 -4.42
CA LEU A 6 2.92 -10.79 -4.54
C LEU A 6 3.51 -9.93 -5.66
N LYS A 7 4.83 -9.94 -5.83
CA LYS A 7 5.48 -9.24 -6.93
C LYS A 7 5.04 -9.78 -8.29
N ASP A 8 4.87 -11.09 -8.40
CA ASP A 8 4.39 -11.72 -9.63
C ASP A 8 2.95 -11.31 -9.94
N ALA A 9 2.17 -10.99 -8.91
CA ALA A 9 0.79 -10.53 -9.06
C ALA A 9 0.68 -9.00 -9.17
N LYS A 10 1.79 -8.29 -9.28
CA LYS A 10 1.86 -6.83 -9.27
C LYS A 10 0.88 -6.19 -10.26
N GLU A 11 0.87 -6.66 -11.48
CA GLU A 11 0.01 -6.12 -12.53
C GLU A 11 -1.47 -6.35 -12.21
N ALA A 12 -1.82 -7.52 -11.72
CA ALA A 12 -3.20 -7.83 -11.33
C ALA A 12 -3.64 -6.94 -10.17
N ILE A 13 -2.78 -6.73 -9.19
CA ILE A 13 -3.06 -5.86 -8.05
C ILE A 13 -3.29 -4.43 -8.52
N ARG A 14 -2.40 -3.94 -9.39
CA ARG A 14 -2.52 -2.59 -9.94
C ARG A 14 -3.86 -2.39 -10.64
N CYS A 15 -4.25 -3.33 -11.49
CA CYS A 15 -5.49 -3.23 -12.26
C CYS A 15 -6.74 -3.38 -11.40
N CYS A 16 -6.77 -4.35 -10.50
CA CYS A 16 -7.96 -4.64 -9.70
C CYS A 16 -8.26 -3.56 -8.66
N TYR A 17 -7.23 -2.93 -8.11
CA TYR A 17 -7.41 -1.84 -7.17
C TYR A 17 -7.37 -0.46 -7.84
N LYS A 18 -7.16 -0.42 -9.15
CA LYS A 18 -7.06 0.83 -9.93
C LYS A 18 -5.96 1.75 -9.38
N LEU A 19 -4.80 1.17 -9.16
CA LEU A 19 -3.64 1.89 -8.63
C LEU A 19 -2.76 2.39 -9.76
N THR A 20 -2.06 3.50 -9.52
CA THR A 20 -1.02 3.97 -10.43
C THR A 20 0.28 3.21 -10.16
N ASP A 21 1.26 3.36 -11.05
CA ASP A 21 2.57 2.75 -10.85
C ASP A 21 3.21 3.21 -9.55
N THR A 22 3.08 4.50 -9.22
CA THR A 22 3.60 5.04 -7.96
C THR A 22 2.91 4.43 -6.75
N ASP A 23 1.59 4.26 -6.82
CA ASP A 23 0.82 3.65 -5.74
C ASP A 23 1.30 2.22 -5.46
N ILE A 24 1.46 1.43 -6.52
CA ILE A 24 1.89 0.05 -6.38
C ILE A 24 3.33 -0.04 -5.90
N ASP A 25 4.20 0.85 -6.36
CA ASP A 25 5.59 0.89 -5.90
C ASP A 25 5.66 1.23 -4.40
N CYS A 26 4.79 2.12 -3.94
CA CYS A 26 4.69 2.48 -2.53
C CYS A 26 4.27 1.27 -1.68
N LEU A 27 3.28 0.53 -2.14
CA LEU A 27 2.82 -0.69 -1.47
C LEU A 27 3.95 -1.71 -1.35
N PHE A 28 4.66 -1.98 -2.46
CA PHE A 28 5.74 -2.96 -2.45
C PHE A 28 6.94 -2.48 -1.64
N LYS A 29 7.18 -1.18 -1.58
CA LYS A 29 8.24 -0.65 -0.73
C LYS A 29 7.92 -0.91 0.75
N LEU A 30 6.68 -0.72 1.16
CA LEU A 30 6.26 -1.03 2.52
C LEU A 30 6.38 -2.53 2.82
N LEU A 31 6.03 -3.39 1.86
CA LEU A 31 6.21 -4.83 2.00
C LEU A 31 7.68 -5.19 2.18
N GLU A 32 8.55 -4.56 1.40
CA GLU A 32 9.99 -4.78 1.46
C GLU A 32 10.58 -4.35 2.80
N LEU A 33 10.18 -3.16 3.29
CA LEU A 33 10.64 -2.66 4.57
C LEU A 33 10.17 -3.51 5.75
N ASN A 34 8.99 -4.08 5.63
CA ASN A 34 8.38 -4.93 6.67
C ASN A 34 8.37 -4.27 8.05
N ARG A 35 8.15 -2.95 8.08
CA ARG A 35 8.03 -2.16 9.32
C ARG A 35 7.25 -0.88 9.02
N PRO A 36 6.70 -0.24 10.07
CA PRO A 36 6.05 1.06 9.87
C PRO A 36 7.03 2.11 9.35
N ALA A 37 6.55 2.99 8.48
CA ALA A 37 7.35 4.06 7.90
C ALA A 37 6.52 5.34 7.79
N THR A 38 7.20 6.48 7.80
CA THR A 38 6.55 7.77 7.62
C THR A 38 6.46 8.12 6.12
N SER A 39 5.58 9.06 5.78
CA SER A 39 5.50 9.54 4.39
C SER A 39 6.80 10.19 3.95
N GLU A 40 7.48 10.90 4.86
CA GLU A 40 8.76 11.53 4.56
C GLU A 40 9.83 10.51 4.22
N GLU A 41 9.90 9.43 5.02
CA GLU A 41 10.84 8.34 4.77
C GLU A 41 10.58 7.68 3.43
N LEU A 42 9.33 7.40 3.11
CA LEU A 42 8.97 6.78 1.83
C LEU A 42 9.27 7.70 0.65
N ALA A 43 9.01 8.99 0.80
CA ALA A 43 9.33 9.97 -0.24
C ALA A 43 10.83 10.01 -0.53
N ASP A 44 11.66 9.97 0.50
CA ASP A 44 13.11 9.93 0.35
C ASP A 44 13.58 8.65 -0.33
N ILE A 45 13.08 7.51 0.10
CA ILE A 45 13.46 6.21 -0.46
C ILE A 45 13.06 6.11 -1.93
N MET A 46 11.86 6.55 -2.26
CA MET A 46 11.31 6.43 -3.60
C MET A 46 11.70 7.61 -4.50
N LYS A 47 12.33 8.64 -3.93
CA LYS A 47 12.77 9.86 -4.66
C LYS A 47 11.62 10.56 -5.37
N VAL A 48 10.49 10.68 -4.68
CA VAL A 48 9.31 11.43 -5.15
C VAL A 48 8.91 12.45 -4.10
N SER A 49 8.01 13.35 -4.46
CA SER A 49 7.57 14.39 -3.53
C SER A 49 6.73 13.79 -2.41
N LYS A 50 6.70 14.46 -1.26
CA LYS A 50 5.88 14.07 -0.12
C LYS A 50 4.40 14.04 -0.49
N THR A 51 3.95 15.03 -1.27
CA THR A 51 2.56 15.11 -1.73
C THR A 51 2.18 13.88 -2.55
N THR A 52 3.06 13.45 -3.46
CA THR A 52 2.85 12.25 -4.27
C THR A 52 2.69 11.02 -3.39
N ILE A 53 3.59 10.87 -2.39
CA ILE A 53 3.52 9.73 -1.46
C ILE A 53 2.24 9.77 -0.63
N GLU A 54 1.86 10.93 -0.12
CA GLU A 54 0.64 11.06 0.68
C GLU A 54 -0.61 10.69 -0.11
N ASN A 55 -0.66 11.07 -1.39
CA ASN A 55 -1.77 10.69 -2.27
C ASN A 55 -1.82 9.18 -2.47
N SER A 56 -0.66 8.55 -2.69
CA SER A 56 -0.57 7.10 -2.85
C SER A 56 -0.98 6.37 -1.58
N LEU A 57 -0.49 6.84 -0.43
CA LEU A 57 -0.82 6.24 0.87
C LEU A 57 -2.33 6.30 1.14
N LYS A 58 -2.96 7.41 0.80
CA LYS A 58 -4.40 7.57 0.96
C LYS A 58 -5.18 6.54 0.14
N LYS A 59 -4.79 6.33 -1.10
CA LYS A 59 -5.41 5.32 -1.96
C LYS A 59 -5.23 3.92 -1.40
N LEU A 60 -4.04 3.61 -0.90
CA LEU A 60 -3.76 2.30 -0.32
C LEU A 60 -4.55 2.06 0.97
N ILE A 61 -4.74 3.10 1.78
CA ILE A 61 -5.57 3.03 2.98
C ILE A 61 -7.04 2.78 2.58
N ASP A 62 -7.53 3.53 1.61
CA ASP A 62 -8.91 3.40 1.13
C ASP A 62 -9.18 2.00 0.58
N ALA A 63 -8.17 1.38 -0.03
CA ALA A 63 -8.27 0.01 -0.53
C ALA A 63 -8.14 -1.04 0.59
N GLY A 64 -7.77 -0.63 1.80
CA GLY A 64 -7.60 -1.55 2.92
C GLY A 64 -6.29 -2.33 2.90
N LEU A 65 -5.32 -1.89 2.10
CA LEU A 65 -4.04 -2.60 1.94
C LEU A 65 -3.01 -2.20 2.98
N ILE A 66 -3.12 -0.99 3.52
CA ILE A 66 -2.22 -0.51 4.56
C ILE A 66 -3.03 0.13 5.68
N VAL A 67 -2.39 0.30 6.83
CA VAL A 67 -2.99 0.96 7.99
C VAL A 67 -2.14 2.14 8.40
N ARG A 68 -2.78 3.12 9.00
CA ARG A 68 -2.12 4.32 9.50
C ARG A 68 -2.26 4.37 11.00
N GLU A 69 -1.17 4.62 11.69
CA GLU A 69 -1.15 4.79 13.13
C GLU A 69 -0.63 6.16 13.48
N LYS A 70 -1.35 6.85 14.36
CA LYS A 70 -0.96 8.17 14.84
C LYS A 70 -0.15 8.02 16.12
N VAL A 71 1.05 8.57 16.12
CA VAL A 71 1.92 8.57 17.31
C VAL A 71 2.17 10.02 17.70
N ASN A 72 1.83 10.37 18.94
CA ASN A 72 2.08 11.70 19.47
C ASN A 72 3.52 11.78 19.93
N ASP A 73 4.31 12.64 19.26
CA ASP A 73 5.66 12.94 19.72
C ASP A 73 5.59 14.15 20.63
N LYS A 74 5.70 13.92 21.94
CA LYS A 74 5.63 14.97 22.96
C LYS A 74 6.73 16.02 22.82
N LYS A 75 7.87 15.66 22.22
CA LYS A 75 9.00 16.57 22.05
C LYS A 75 8.74 17.63 20.99
N ILE A 76 8.00 17.28 19.95
CA ILE A 76 7.75 18.16 18.80
C ILE A 76 6.34 18.77 18.87
N GLY A 77 5.48 18.22 19.69
CA GLY A 77 4.09 18.70 19.83
C GLY A 77 3.21 18.46 18.61
N ARG A 78 3.68 17.69 17.63
CA ARG A 78 2.93 17.36 16.41
C ARG A 78 2.71 15.85 16.30
N PRO A 79 1.52 15.42 15.88
CA PRO A 79 1.29 13.99 15.64
C PRO A 79 2.09 13.53 14.44
N LYS A 80 2.69 12.37 14.56
CA LYS A 80 3.38 11.69 13.46
C LYS A 80 2.56 10.48 13.04
N TYR A 81 2.43 10.28 11.73
CA TYR A 81 1.72 9.14 11.20
C TYR A 81 2.69 8.11 10.66
N TYR A 82 2.50 6.86 11.06
CA TYR A 82 3.27 5.72 10.55
C TYR A 82 2.35 4.84 9.73
N TYR A 83 2.84 4.40 8.61
CA TYR A 83 2.10 3.56 7.67
C TYR A 83 2.72 2.19 7.63
N SER A 84 1.89 1.16 7.69
CA SER A 84 2.37 -0.22 7.64
C SER A 84 1.37 -1.08 6.89
N ILE A 85 1.85 -2.27 6.49
CA ILE A 85 1.03 -3.23 5.78
C ILE A 85 -0.08 -3.75 6.70
N ALA A 86 -1.29 -3.84 6.17
CA ALA A 86 -2.42 -4.36 6.91
C ALA A 86 -2.18 -5.83 7.29
N ASN A 87 -2.72 -6.23 8.44
CA ASN A 87 -2.64 -7.63 8.87
C ASN A 87 -3.30 -8.54 7.83
N GLU A 88 -2.70 -9.71 7.62
CA GLU A 88 -3.19 -10.69 6.66
C GLU A 88 -3.35 -10.14 5.24
N ILE A 89 -2.44 -9.24 4.84
CA ILE A 89 -2.46 -8.58 3.52
C ILE A 89 -2.51 -9.61 2.38
N THR A 90 -1.77 -10.70 2.50
CA THR A 90 -1.71 -11.74 1.48
C THR A 90 -3.10 -12.37 1.27
N LYS A 91 -3.77 -12.69 2.35
CA LYS A 91 -5.11 -13.28 2.30
C LYS A 91 -6.11 -12.30 1.68
N LYS A 92 -6.06 -11.04 2.10
CA LYS A 92 -6.94 -10.00 1.58
C LYS A 92 -6.76 -9.81 0.08
N ILE A 93 -5.52 -9.69 -0.36
CA ILE A 93 -5.23 -9.52 -1.80
C ILE A 93 -5.72 -10.72 -2.59
N LYS A 94 -5.48 -11.91 -2.08
CA LYS A 94 -5.91 -13.15 -2.73
C LYS A 94 -7.41 -13.19 -2.92
N GLU A 95 -8.16 -12.84 -1.88
CA GLU A 95 -9.63 -12.80 -1.93
C GLU A 95 -10.12 -11.72 -2.88
N ASP A 96 -9.53 -10.52 -2.83
CA ASP A 96 -9.92 -9.40 -3.67
C ASP A 96 -9.61 -9.67 -5.14
N LEU A 97 -8.49 -10.30 -5.46
CA LEU A 97 -8.13 -10.66 -6.83
C LEU A 97 -9.07 -11.73 -7.38
N ALA A 98 -9.45 -12.69 -6.56
CA ALA A 98 -10.41 -13.71 -6.98
C ALA A 98 -11.77 -13.09 -7.30
N GLU A 99 -12.23 -12.16 -6.48
CA GLU A 99 -13.48 -11.43 -6.72
C GLU A 99 -13.39 -10.57 -7.97
N CYS A 100 -12.28 -9.90 -8.18
CA CYS A 100 -12.02 -9.07 -9.35
C CYS A 100 -12.04 -9.90 -10.63
N ALA A 101 -11.38 -11.05 -10.63
CA ALA A 101 -11.36 -11.96 -11.79
C ALA A 101 -12.76 -12.44 -12.12
N LYS A 102 -13.55 -12.73 -11.11
CA LYS A 102 -14.93 -13.17 -11.27
C LYS A 102 -15.79 -12.11 -11.96
N LYS A 103 -15.64 -10.86 -11.53
CA LYS A 103 -16.35 -9.72 -12.13
C LYS A 103 -15.93 -9.52 -13.59
N MET A 104 -14.66 -9.68 -13.90
CA MET A 104 -14.15 -9.58 -15.25
C MET A 104 -14.75 -10.64 -16.17
N GLN A 105 -14.87 -11.87 -15.67
CA GLN A 105 -15.49 -12.95 -16.43
C GLN A 105 -16.95 -12.67 -16.74
N LEU A 106 -17.66 -12.09 -15.80
CA LEU A 106 -19.07 -11.73 -15.98
C LEU A 106 -19.28 -10.58 -16.97
N SER A 107 -18.24 -9.76 -17.17
CA SER A 107 -18.29 -8.62 -18.10
C SER A 107 -18.03 -9.02 -19.55
N LEU A 108 -17.52 -10.20 -19.78
CA LEU A 108 -17.23 -10.72 -21.09
C LEU A 108 -18.42 -11.54 -21.62
#